data_8463b5a92932df25fa25a7f4035999d7
#
_entry.id   8463b5a92932df25fa25a7f4035999d7
#
_cell.length_a   1.000
_cell.length_b   1.000
_cell.length_c   1.000
_cell.angle_alpha   90.00
_cell.angle_beta   90.00
_cell.angle_gamma   90.00
#
_symmetry.space_group_name_H-M   'P 1'
#
loop_
_entity.id
_entity.type
_entity.pdbx_description
1 polymer ?
#
loop_
_entity_poly.entity_id
_entity_poly.type
_entity_poly.pdbx_seq_one_letter_code
_entity_poly.pdbx_strand_id
1 'polypeptide(L)'
;DKWLIVAFAAKVMAGIAYGYIYAHIFEVSDSWVYFEESLIEYHQLLTHPSVFFSTGIHFNNAGDLFSAADDASWSNAGENLLIKLLAVFNVFSAGNYYINVIFFNALSFWGLYRLYLVAKKHIQKNNLLIFSTVFFLPSCLFWNSGIDKDGLLLFFTGILIYAVYYCIAVKPAIGQLSVCVISFMFIFLLRNVNAFILLPAIAAWWIAVKYPVRSYLPFLIIYSVAILCFFFSVYLSPAFNLPLKLAEKQHQFLNLQANTVLQLTPLQPTLKSYVAILPQAVNHVFLRPYVTELKSPFHIMAFGEVLLIMLIFLLAVVSAGRQMLQQIAQPFYLFLIMVALSGLLLIGYTVPFPGAIVRYKALYIVFLLIPFIALLKRVKNKKSIN
;
A
#
# COMPACT_ATOMS: atom_id res chain seq x y z
N ASP A 1 -25.10 -2.10 7.36
CA ASP A 1 -24.73 -3.47 6.96
C ASP A 1 -23.94 -4.11 8.13
N LYS A 2 -24.52 -5.17 8.76
CA LYS A 2 -23.95 -5.80 9.96
C LYS A 2 -22.51 -6.29 9.75
N TRP A 3 -22.19 -6.76 8.56
CA TRP A 3 -20.83 -7.25 8.23
C TRP A 3 -19.78 -6.14 8.21
N LEU A 4 -20.13 -4.92 7.83
CA LEU A 4 -19.22 -3.77 7.88
C LEU A 4 -18.89 -3.39 9.32
N ILE A 5 -19.87 -3.48 10.23
CA ILE A 5 -19.64 -3.24 11.67
C ILE A 5 -18.68 -4.29 12.24
N VAL A 6 -18.88 -5.57 11.89
CA VAL A 6 -17.97 -6.66 12.30
C VAL A 6 -16.56 -6.44 11.75
N ALA A 7 -16.44 -6.06 10.48
CA ALA A 7 -15.14 -5.78 9.87
C ALA A 7 -14.42 -4.57 10.51
N PHE A 8 -15.17 -3.51 10.82
CA PHE A 8 -14.63 -2.35 11.53
C PHE A 8 -14.17 -2.72 12.96
N ALA A 9 -15.02 -3.45 13.71
CA ALA A 9 -14.67 -3.92 15.05
C ALA A 9 -13.40 -4.81 15.02
N ALA A 10 -13.29 -5.74 14.07
CA ALA A 10 -12.12 -6.58 13.90
C ALA A 10 -10.86 -5.74 13.60
N LYS A 11 -11.00 -4.68 12.78
CA LYS A 11 -9.89 -3.78 12.48
C LYS A 11 -9.46 -2.96 13.70
N VAL A 12 -10.39 -2.46 14.50
CA VAL A 12 -10.07 -1.75 15.75
C VAL A 12 -9.39 -2.70 16.75
N MET A 13 -9.89 -3.93 16.90
CA MET A 13 -9.26 -4.93 17.75
C MET A 13 -7.84 -5.28 17.30
N ALA A 14 -7.62 -5.41 16.00
CA ALA A 14 -6.28 -5.62 15.44
C ALA A 14 -5.33 -4.45 15.73
N GLY A 15 -5.84 -3.21 15.67
CA GLY A 15 -5.06 -2.01 16.01
C GLY A 15 -4.72 -1.92 17.51
N ILE A 16 -5.66 -2.30 18.39
CA ILE A 16 -5.40 -2.40 19.83
C ILE A 16 -4.36 -3.48 20.10
N ALA A 17 -4.49 -4.65 19.49
CA ALA A 17 -3.53 -5.73 19.61
C ALA A 17 -2.14 -5.32 19.09
N TYR A 18 -2.09 -4.59 17.96
CA TYR A 18 -0.86 -4.02 17.43
C TYR A 18 -0.18 -3.10 18.47
N GLY A 19 -0.92 -2.12 18.98
CA GLY A 19 -0.39 -1.19 19.99
C GLY A 19 0.11 -1.89 21.25
N TYR A 20 -0.64 -2.88 21.74
CA TYR A 20 -0.25 -3.68 22.90
C TYR A 20 1.05 -4.48 22.68
N ILE A 21 1.13 -5.18 21.53
CA ILE A 21 2.30 -5.99 21.16
C ILE A 21 3.54 -5.11 21.05
N TYR A 22 3.41 -3.95 20.41
CA TYR A 22 4.53 -3.02 20.23
C TYR A 22 4.90 -2.23 21.50
N ALA A 23 4.03 -2.15 22.50
CA ALA A 23 4.35 -1.57 23.78
C ALA A 23 5.06 -2.55 24.74
N HIS A 24 4.81 -3.88 24.61
CA HIS A 24 5.22 -4.85 25.63
C HIS A 24 6.18 -5.94 25.13
N ILE A 25 6.26 -6.15 23.81
CA ILE A 25 7.06 -7.24 23.22
C ILE A 25 8.25 -6.69 22.42
N PHE A 26 8.08 -5.54 21.76
CA PHE A 26 9.13 -4.91 20.98
C PHE A 26 9.64 -3.66 21.69
N GLU A 27 10.96 -3.52 21.80
CA GLU A 27 11.60 -2.40 22.53
C GLU A 27 11.45 -1.05 21.80
N VAL A 28 11.28 -1.06 20.46
CA VAL A 28 11.15 0.13 19.64
C VAL A 28 9.90 0.03 18.77
N SER A 29 9.07 1.07 18.80
CA SER A 29 7.82 1.15 18.04
C SER A 29 7.62 2.54 17.46
N ASP A 30 7.67 2.64 16.11
CA ASP A 30 7.33 3.87 15.40
C ASP A 30 5.95 4.42 15.86
N SER A 31 4.98 3.52 16.05
CA SER A 31 3.61 3.88 16.44
C SER A 31 3.52 4.60 17.79
N TRP A 32 4.31 4.17 18.77
CA TRP A 32 4.37 4.82 20.08
C TRP A 32 5.17 6.11 20.03
N VAL A 33 6.27 6.15 19.26
CA VAL A 33 7.04 7.39 19.03
C VAL A 33 6.13 8.48 18.42
N TYR A 34 5.39 8.16 17.37
CA TYR A 34 4.45 9.13 16.75
C TYR A 34 3.37 9.57 17.72
N PHE A 35 2.89 8.68 18.57
CA PHE A 35 1.91 9.02 19.59
C PHE A 35 2.50 9.96 20.65
N GLU A 36 3.68 9.68 21.20
CA GLU A 36 4.36 10.50 22.19
C GLU A 36 4.66 11.90 21.64
N GLU A 37 5.19 11.99 20.42
CA GLU A 37 5.40 13.27 19.74
C GLU A 37 4.08 14.02 19.51
N SER A 38 2.99 13.29 19.24
CA SER A 38 1.67 13.90 19.09
C SER A 38 1.11 14.51 20.36
N LEU A 39 1.53 14.06 21.54
CA LEU A 39 1.15 14.68 22.83
C LEU A 39 1.79 16.05 22.99
N ILE A 40 3.02 16.24 22.50
CA ILE A 40 3.70 17.53 22.49
C ILE A 40 2.95 18.50 21.57
N GLU A 41 2.63 18.06 20.36
CA GLU A 41 1.85 18.84 19.38
C GLU A 41 0.42 19.14 19.88
N TYR A 42 -0.20 18.20 20.61
CA TYR A 42 -1.51 18.41 21.26
C TYR A 42 -1.47 19.52 22.29
N HIS A 43 -0.41 19.55 23.12
CA HIS A 43 -0.22 20.62 24.09
C HIS A 43 -0.02 21.98 23.38
N GLN A 44 0.75 22.02 22.29
CA GLN A 44 0.90 23.20 21.45
C GLN A 44 -0.42 23.66 20.83
N LEU A 45 -1.23 22.72 20.33
CA LEU A 45 -2.54 23.01 19.77
C LEU A 45 -3.46 23.72 20.78
N LEU A 46 -3.41 23.35 22.06
CA LEU A 46 -4.24 23.91 23.10
C LEU A 46 -3.70 25.27 23.63
N THR A 47 -2.37 25.42 23.72
CA THR A 47 -1.75 26.60 24.33
C THR A 47 -1.37 27.68 23.33
N HIS A 48 -0.86 27.27 22.17
CA HIS A 48 -0.34 28.13 21.10
C HIS A 48 -0.79 27.69 19.70
N PRO A 49 -2.08 27.77 19.36
CA PRO A 49 -2.60 27.27 18.07
C PRO A 49 -1.86 27.82 16.85
N SER A 50 -1.43 29.09 16.88
CA SER A 50 -0.67 29.70 15.80
C SER A 50 0.66 28.98 15.54
N VAL A 51 1.34 28.52 16.57
CA VAL A 51 2.58 27.74 16.47
C VAL A 51 2.29 26.37 15.87
N PHE A 52 1.27 25.67 16.36
CA PHE A 52 0.86 24.38 15.82
C PHE A 52 0.62 24.42 14.31
N PHE A 53 -0.05 25.43 13.79
CA PHE A 53 -0.30 25.57 12.35
C PHE A 53 0.90 26.14 11.58
N SER A 54 1.81 26.89 12.21
CA SER A 54 3.00 27.43 11.57
C SER A 54 4.18 26.47 11.52
N THR A 55 4.31 25.56 12.49
CA THR A 55 5.29 24.46 12.49
C THR A 55 4.85 23.34 11.53
N GLY A 56 4.32 23.72 10.38
CA GLY A 56 3.97 22.80 9.31
C GLY A 56 5.21 22.22 8.64
N ILE A 57 4.97 21.43 7.63
CA ILE A 57 5.95 20.77 6.78
C ILE A 57 7.04 21.77 6.36
N HIS A 58 8.19 21.77 7.03
CA HIS A 58 9.33 22.59 6.65
C HIS A 58 10.04 21.96 5.46
N PHE A 59 9.75 22.46 4.29
CA PHE A 59 10.62 22.29 3.13
C PHE A 59 11.72 23.35 3.23
N ASN A 60 12.93 22.96 3.58
CA ASN A 60 14.04 23.89 3.75
C ASN A 60 14.39 24.62 2.44
N ASN A 61 14.20 23.99 1.28
CA ASN A 61 14.33 24.62 -0.05
C ASN A 61 13.60 23.77 -1.12
N ALA A 62 13.09 24.41 -2.18
CA ALA A 62 12.49 23.69 -3.30
C ALA A 62 13.48 22.77 -4.08
N GLY A 63 14.81 23.02 -3.96
CA GLY A 63 15.85 22.16 -4.51
C GLY A 63 16.06 20.87 -3.74
N ASP A 64 15.71 20.87 -2.45
CA ASP A 64 15.78 19.70 -1.58
C ASP A 64 14.74 18.63 -1.93
N LEU A 65 13.70 18.97 -2.68
CA LEU A 65 12.66 18.05 -3.18
C LEU A 65 13.19 16.85 -3.97
N PHE A 66 14.43 16.91 -4.43
CA PHE A 66 15.00 15.95 -5.36
C PHE A 66 16.42 15.47 -5.01
N SER A 67 16.98 15.84 -3.85
CA SER A 67 18.31 15.41 -3.41
C SER A 67 18.30 14.19 -2.49
N ALA A 68 19.40 13.46 -2.39
CA ALA A 68 19.48 12.24 -1.57
C ALA A 68 19.42 12.52 -0.06
N ALA A 69 19.75 13.74 0.38
CA ALA A 69 19.53 14.21 1.74
C ALA A 69 18.03 14.31 2.08
N ASP A 70 17.15 14.28 1.09
CA ASP A 70 15.74 14.61 1.17
C ASP A 70 14.84 13.41 1.42
N ASP A 71 15.32 12.18 1.35
CA ASP A 71 14.57 11.03 1.83
C ASP A 71 14.21 11.22 3.32
N ALA A 72 15.09 11.90 4.09
CA ALA A 72 14.81 12.28 5.47
C ALA A 72 13.75 13.39 5.55
N SER A 73 13.84 14.43 4.73
CA SER A 73 12.88 15.55 4.73
C SER A 73 11.47 15.11 4.32
N TRP A 74 11.35 14.24 3.31
CA TRP A 74 10.07 13.68 2.88
C TRP A 74 9.51 12.68 3.88
N SER A 75 10.34 11.84 4.48
CA SER A 75 9.93 10.96 5.57
C SER A 75 9.38 11.77 6.73
N ASN A 76 10.07 12.85 7.11
CA ASN A 76 9.67 13.75 8.17
C ASN A 76 8.36 14.48 7.85
N ALA A 77 8.12 14.89 6.60
CA ALA A 77 6.86 15.51 6.20
C ALA A 77 5.65 14.56 6.39
N GLY A 78 5.80 13.29 5.98
CA GLY A 78 4.76 12.26 6.18
C GLY A 78 4.55 11.90 7.66
N GLU A 79 5.62 11.92 8.46
CA GLU A 79 5.57 11.72 9.92
C GLU A 79 4.88 12.87 10.62
N ASN A 80 5.29 14.12 10.32
CA ASN A 80 4.67 15.31 10.87
C ASN A 80 3.17 15.38 10.56
N LEU A 81 2.76 15.00 9.36
CA LEU A 81 1.35 14.91 9.01
C LEU A 81 0.58 13.93 9.92
N LEU A 82 1.15 12.75 10.17
CA LEU A 82 0.56 11.75 11.07
C LEU A 82 0.52 12.27 12.51
N ILE A 83 1.63 12.84 13.00
CA ILE A 83 1.76 13.38 14.35
C ILE A 83 0.73 14.49 14.61
N LYS A 84 0.58 15.44 13.67
CA LYS A 84 -0.41 16.51 13.77
C LYS A 84 -1.85 15.98 13.70
N LEU A 85 -2.12 14.97 12.89
CA LEU A 85 -3.42 14.32 12.86
C LEU A 85 -3.75 13.65 14.21
N LEU A 86 -2.76 12.98 14.81
CA LEU A 86 -2.91 12.39 16.14
C LEU A 86 -3.09 13.45 17.23
N ALA A 87 -2.42 14.59 17.12
CA ALA A 87 -2.63 15.73 18.03
C ALA A 87 -4.09 16.21 18.00
N VAL A 88 -4.69 16.28 16.81
CA VAL A 88 -6.13 16.59 16.68
C VAL A 88 -6.98 15.48 17.32
N PHE A 89 -6.65 14.19 17.14
CA PHE A 89 -7.36 13.09 17.80
C PHE A 89 -7.21 13.15 19.31
N ASN A 90 -6.07 13.60 19.83
CA ASN A 90 -5.83 13.76 21.25
C ASN A 90 -6.78 14.76 21.93
N VAL A 91 -7.34 15.73 21.19
CA VAL A 91 -8.40 16.62 21.70
C VAL A 91 -9.63 15.82 22.13
N PHE A 92 -9.97 14.75 21.41
CA PHE A 92 -11.14 13.92 21.67
C PHE A 92 -10.83 12.70 22.56
N SER A 93 -9.60 12.21 22.54
CA SER A 93 -9.16 11.05 23.30
C SER A 93 -8.55 11.40 24.66
N ALA A 94 -8.35 12.70 24.95
CA ALA A 94 -7.61 13.17 26.12
C ALA A 94 -6.22 12.53 26.24
N GLY A 95 -5.52 12.34 25.10
CA GLY A 95 -4.19 11.74 25.06
C GLY A 95 -4.18 10.24 25.34
N ASN A 96 -5.22 9.51 24.96
CA ASN A 96 -5.26 8.05 25.10
C ASN A 96 -4.95 7.36 23.77
N TYR A 97 -3.85 6.57 23.72
CA TYR A 97 -3.41 5.84 22.54
C TYR A 97 -4.49 4.94 21.94
N TYR A 98 -5.17 4.14 22.77
CA TYR A 98 -6.16 3.15 22.28
C TYR A 98 -7.44 3.80 21.77
N ILE A 99 -7.82 4.98 22.27
CA ILE A 99 -8.91 5.77 21.70
C ILE A 99 -8.48 6.36 20.35
N ASN A 100 -7.24 6.83 20.24
CA ASN A 100 -6.69 7.28 18.94
C ASN A 100 -6.67 6.15 17.91
N VAL A 101 -6.42 4.90 18.31
CA VAL A 101 -6.53 3.73 17.43
C VAL A 101 -7.92 3.62 16.80
N ILE A 102 -9.00 3.94 17.53
CA ILE A 102 -10.37 3.90 16.99
C ILE A 102 -10.55 4.94 15.89
N PHE A 103 -10.15 6.21 16.14
CA PHE A 103 -10.24 7.29 15.15
C PHE A 103 -9.38 7.00 13.92
N PHE A 104 -8.15 6.55 14.14
CA PHE A 104 -7.24 6.18 13.06
C PHE A 104 -7.79 5.06 12.18
N ASN A 105 -8.34 4.00 12.82
CA ASN A 105 -8.96 2.90 12.11
C ASN A 105 -10.26 3.29 11.39
N ALA A 106 -11.00 4.29 11.86
CA ALA A 106 -12.14 4.81 11.14
C ALA A 106 -11.72 5.41 9.78
N LEU A 107 -10.61 6.15 9.73
CA LEU A 107 -10.07 6.69 8.48
C LEU A 107 -9.59 5.56 7.55
N SER A 108 -8.70 4.68 8.03
CA SER A 108 -8.14 3.61 7.19
C SER A 108 -9.21 2.62 6.72
N PHE A 109 -10.24 2.34 7.54
CA PHE A 109 -11.40 1.54 7.16
C PHE A 109 -12.24 2.22 6.06
N TRP A 110 -12.39 3.53 6.12
CA TRP A 110 -13.09 4.28 5.08
C TRP A 110 -12.42 4.16 3.72
N GLY A 111 -11.08 4.20 3.67
CA GLY A 111 -10.31 3.94 2.45
C GLY A 111 -10.54 2.52 1.90
N LEU A 112 -10.46 1.49 2.76
CA LEU A 112 -10.80 0.11 2.38
C LEU A 112 -12.22 -0.04 1.87
N TYR A 113 -13.18 0.63 2.52
CA TYR A 113 -14.57 0.61 2.10
C TYR A 113 -14.75 1.23 0.70
N ARG A 114 -14.06 2.32 0.39
CA ARG A 114 -14.08 2.92 -0.95
C ARG A 114 -13.49 1.99 -2.02
N LEU A 115 -12.38 1.34 -1.70
CA LEU A 115 -11.81 0.30 -2.58
C LEU A 115 -12.79 -0.87 -2.79
N TYR A 116 -13.40 -1.36 -1.71
CA TYR A 116 -14.42 -2.43 -1.77
C TYR A 116 -15.60 -2.05 -2.67
N LEU A 117 -16.10 -0.81 -2.58
CA LEU A 117 -17.20 -0.35 -3.43
C LEU A 117 -16.84 -0.39 -4.92
N VAL A 118 -15.62 0.00 -5.28
CA VAL A 118 -15.15 -0.08 -6.68
C VAL A 118 -15.00 -1.54 -7.10
N ALA A 119 -14.35 -2.38 -6.28
CA ALA A 119 -14.19 -3.80 -6.57
C ALA A 119 -15.54 -4.50 -6.76
N LYS A 120 -16.52 -4.23 -5.89
CA LYS A 120 -17.88 -4.79 -5.97
C LYS A 120 -18.61 -4.42 -7.27
N LYS A 121 -18.35 -3.23 -7.84
CA LYS A 121 -18.95 -2.83 -9.12
C LYS A 121 -18.40 -3.61 -10.31
N HIS A 122 -17.13 -3.98 -10.27
CA HIS A 122 -16.49 -4.76 -11.33
C HIS A 122 -16.71 -6.26 -11.16
N ILE A 123 -16.92 -6.72 -9.92
CA ILE A 123 -17.06 -8.14 -9.58
C ILE A 123 -18.45 -8.38 -9.02
N GLN A 124 -19.36 -8.83 -9.86
CA GLN A 124 -20.76 -9.13 -9.46
C GLN A 124 -20.91 -10.51 -8.79
N LYS A 125 -19.86 -11.33 -8.87
CA LYS A 125 -19.81 -12.70 -8.31
C LYS A 125 -18.85 -12.70 -7.11
N ASN A 126 -19.04 -13.67 -6.19
CA ASN A 126 -18.09 -13.86 -5.07
C ASN A 126 -17.99 -12.68 -4.07
N ASN A 127 -19.08 -11.95 -3.85
CA ASN A 127 -19.09 -10.77 -2.97
C ASN A 127 -18.51 -11.05 -1.58
N LEU A 128 -18.74 -12.23 -1.01
CA LEU A 128 -18.19 -12.63 0.29
C LEU A 128 -16.66 -12.76 0.25
N LEU A 129 -16.11 -13.36 -0.81
CA LEU A 129 -14.67 -13.53 -0.95
C LEU A 129 -13.97 -12.18 -1.14
N ILE A 130 -14.57 -11.26 -1.94
CA ILE A 130 -14.03 -9.90 -2.09
C ILE A 130 -14.06 -9.17 -0.76
N PHE A 131 -15.18 -9.26 -0.04
CA PHE A 131 -15.33 -8.68 1.28
C PHE A 131 -14.27 -9.21 2.24
N SER A 132 -14.10 -10.54 2.30
CA SER A 132 -13.08 -11.17 3.15
C SER A 132 -11.66 -10.76 2.76
N THR A 133 -11.35 -10.66 1.47
CA THR A 133 -10.03 -10.23 0.99
C THR A 133 -9.72 -8.79 1.33
N VAL A 134 -10.68 -7.89 1.18
CA VAL A 134 -10.45 -6.47 1.44
C VAL A 134 -10.35 -6.19 2.94
N PHE A 135 -11.16 -6.85 3.77
CA PHE A 135 -11.27 -6.49 5.19
C PHE A 135 -10.58 -7.47 6.14
N PHE A 136 -10.35 -8.73 5.76
CA PHE A 136 -9.87 -9.77 6.67
C PHE A 136 -8.56 -10.45 6.22
N LEU A 137 -7.88 -9.90 5.20
CA LEU A 137 -6.55 -10.40 4.87
C LEU A 137 -5.60 -10.14 6.05
N PRO A 138 -4.95 -11.16 6.64
CA PRO A 138 -4.25 -11.04 7.91
C PRO A 138 -3.20 -9.93 7.94
N SER A 139 -2.36 -9.84 6.92
CA SER A 139 -1.33 -8.77 6.85
C SER A 139 -1.97 -7.39 6.75
N CYS A 140 -2.99 -7.21 5.91
CA CYS A 140 -3.68 -5.94 5.76
C CYS A 140 -4.43 -5.55 7.04
N LEU A 141 -5.10 -6.52 7.67
CA LEU A 141 -5.85 -6.30 8.91
C LEU A 141 -4.92 -5.90 10.05
N PHE A 142 -3.77 -6.55 10.23
CA PHE A 142 -2.86 -6.28 11.34
C PHE A 142 -2.00 -5.02 11.11
N TRP A 143 -1.24 -4.99 10.00
CA TRP A 143 -0.27 -3.91 9.77
C TRP A 143 -0.89 -2.56 9.46
N ASN A 144 -2.01 -2.51 8.76
CA ASN A 144 -2.70 -1.25 8.45
C ASN A 144 -3.69 -0.81 9.55
N SER A 145 -3.71 -1.48 10.70
CA SER A 145 -4.54 -1.08 11.85
C SER A 145 -3.75 -0.43 12.98
N GLY A 146 -2.43 -0.60 13.02
CA GLY A 146 -1.55 0.17 13.89
C GLY A 146 -1.50 1.64 13.48
N ILE A 147 -1.22 2.53 14.42
CA ILE A 147 -1.01 3.96 14.15
C ILE A 147 0.31 4.12 13.41
N ASP A 148 0.24 4.17 12.07
CA ASP A 148 1.40 4.28 11.21
C ASP A 148 1.04 4.91 9.86
N LYS A 149 2.03 5.41 9.12
CA LYS A 149 1.85 5.99 7.78
C LYS A 149 1.11 5.05 6.82
N ASP A 150 1.24 3.73 6.98
CA ASP A 150 0.61 2.73 6.10
C ASP A 150 -0.91 2.74 6.17
N GLY A 151 -1.51 3.00 7.34
CA GLY A 151 -2.96 3.14 7.48
C GLY A 151 -3.51 4.40 6.80
N LEU A 152 -2.79 5.53 6.85
CA LEU A 152 -3.16 6.74 6.10
C LEU A 152 -2.95 6.58 4.61
N LEU A 153 -1.89 5.89 4.20
CA LEU A 153 -1.64 5.57 2.80
C LEU A 153 -2.79 4.74 2.21
N LEU A 154 -3.26 3.75 2.96
CA LEU A 154 -4.42 2.94 2.60
C LEU A 154 -5.69 3.78 2.47
N PHE A 155 -5.92 4.72 3.40
CA PHE A 155 -7.04 5.66 3.35
C PHE A 155 -7.04 6.48 2.06
N PHE A 156 -5.95 7.21 1.80
CA PHE A 156 -5.87 8.07 0.62
C PHE A 156 -5.85 7.28 -0.70
N THR A 157 -5.22 6.10 -0.73
CA THR A 157 -5.21 5.25 -1.92
C THR A 157 -6.60 4.73 -2.25
N GLY A 158 -7.37 4.29 -1.24
CA GLY A 158 -8.75 3.84 -1.45
C GLY A 158 -9.67 4.95 -1.94
N ILE A 159 -9.54 6.17 -1.39
CA ILE A 159 -10.27 7.36 -1.84
C ILE A 159 -9.86 7.74 -3.26
N LEU A 160 -8.56 7.74 -3.58
CA LEU A 160 -8.06 8.06 -4.91
C LEU A 160 -8.62 7.10 -5.95
N ILE A 161 -8.55 5.78 -5.72
CA ILE A 161 -9.08 4.77 -6.65
C ILE A 161 -10.59 4.97 -6.86
N TYR A 162 -11.34 5.27 -5.80
CA TYR A 162 -12.75 5.55 -5.89
C TYR A 162 -13.04 6.82 -6.70
N ALA A 163 -12.33 7.92 -6.44
CA ALA A 163 -12.51 9.17 -7.16
C ALA A 163 -12.13 9.04 -8.65
N VAL A 164 -11.00 8.40 -8.95
CA VAL A 164 -10.56 8.11 -10.32
C VAL A 164 -11.59 7.24 -11.06
N TYR A 165 -12.13 6.20 -10.40
CA TYR A 165 -13.18 5.38 -10.99
C TYR A 165 -14.38 6.23 -11.42
N TYR A 166 -14.85 7.16 -10.59
CA TYR A 166 -15.97 8.03 -10.93
C TYR A 166 -15.63 9.05 -12.03
N CYS A 167 -14.40 9.58 -12.04
CA CYS A 167 -13.93 10.44 -13.13
C CYS A 167 -13.88 9.71 -14.49
N ILE A 168 -13.60 8.39 -14.46
CA ILE A 168 -13.52 7.55 -15.66
C ILE A 168 -14.91 7.07 -16.11
N ALA A 169 -15.73 6.57 -15.18
CA ALA A 169 -16.99 5.88 -15.47
C ALA A 169 -18.18 6.83 -15.64
N VAL A 170 -18.10 8.01 -15.02
CA VAL A 170 -19.12 9.05 -15.06
C VAL A 170 -18.46 10.32 -15.62
N LYS A 171 -19.15 11.39 -15.87
CA LYS A 171 -18.50 12.66 -16.24
C LYS A 171 -17.69 13.21 -15.05
N PRO A 172 -16.43 13.63 -15.25
CA PRO A 172 -15.63 14.19 -14.17
C PRO A 172 -16.31 15.47 -13.65
N ALA A 173 -16.74 15.46 -12.40
CA ALA A 173 -17.15 16.65 -11.68
C ALA A 173 -15.95 17.28 -10.98
N ILE A 174 -15.94 18.61 -10.84
CA ILE A 174 -14.85 19.35 -10.18
C ILE A 174 -14.53 18.77 -8.80
N GLY A 175 -15.57 18.39 -8.02
CA GLY A 175 -15.38 17.80 -6.70
C GLY A 175 -14.60 16.46 -6.73
N GLN A 176 -14.88 15.57 -7.70
CA GLN A 176 -14.10 14.33 -7.82
C GLN A 176 -12.66 14.58 -8.25
N LEU A 177 -12.44 15.53 -9.16
CA LEU A 177 -11.09 15.92 -9.58
C LEU A 177 -10.29 16.49 -8.41
N SER A 178 -10.89 17.37 -7.61
CA SER A 178 -10.26 17.92 -6.38
C SER A 178 -9.89 16.80 -5.41
N VAL A 179 -10.77 15.82 -5.19
CA VAL A 179 -10.49 14.65 -4.34
C VAL A 179 -9.34 13.82 -4.92
N CYS A 180 -9.25 13.62 -6.25
CA CYS A 180 -8.11 12.94 -6.87
C CYS A 180 -6.80 13.67 -6.60
N VAL A 181 -6.75 14.99 -6.82
CA VAL A 181 -5.55 15.81 -6.61
C VAL A 181 -5.13 15.81 -5.15
N ILE A 182 -6.07 16.06 -4.23
CA ILE A 182 -5.79 16.09 -2.79
C ILE A 182 -5.29 14.73 -2.30
N SER A 183 -5.99 13.65 -2.66
CA SER A 183 -5.56 12.30 -2.26
C SER A 183 -4.19 11.94 -2.82
N PHE A 184 -3.91 12.31 -4.07
CA PHE A 184 -2.61 12.07 -4.69
C PHE A 184 -1.50 12.87 -4.00
N MET A 185 -1.75 14.14 -3.63
CA MET A 185 -0.80 14.95 -2.86
C MET A 185 -0.48 14.31 -1.50
N PHE A 186 -1.48 13.84 -0.77
CA PHE A 186 -1.25 13.17 0.51
C PHE A 186 -0.50 11.85 0.36
N ILE A 187 -0.79 11.06 -0.68
CA ILE A 187 -0.01 9.84 -0.99
C ILE A 187 1.45 10.20 -1.28
N PHE A 188 1.69 11.27 -2.04
CA PHE A 188 3.02 11.74 -2.37
C PHE A 188 3.79 12.22 -1.12
N LEU A 189 3.11 12.93 -0.20
CA LEU A 189 3.69 13.37 1.07
C LEU A 189 4.00 12.20 2.02
N LEU A 190 3.09 11.22 2.11
CA LEU A 190 3.28 10.06 2.98
C LEU A 190 4.35 9.11 2.47
N ARG A 191 4.30 8.79 1.18
CA ARG A 191 5.26 7.91 0.48
C ARG A 191 5.29 8.25 -1.02
N ASN A 192 6.22 9.10 -1.42
CA ASN A 192 6.40 9.56 -2.80
C ASN A 192 6.47 8.40 -3.82
N VAL A 193 7.14 7.31 -3.47
CA VAL A 193 7.25 6.11 -4.31
C VAL A 193 5.89 5.53 -4.70
N ASN A 194 4.91 5.54 -3.79
CA ASN A 194 3.56 5.04 -4.08
C ASN A 194 2.84 5.92 -5.10
N ALA A 195 3.05 7.23 -5.06
CA ALA A 195 2.53 8.14 -6.06
C ALA A 195 3.12 7.86 -7.45
N PHE A 196 4.44 7.63 -7.53
CA PHE A 196 5.11 7.24 -8.79
C PHE A 196 4.63 5.89 -9.34
N ILE A 197 4.27 4.94 -8.49
CA ILE A 197 3.67 3.66 -8.91
C ILE A 197 2.24 3.86 -9.43
N LEU A 198 1.43 4.69 -8.77
CA LEU A 198 0.03 4.90 -9.11
C LEU A 198 -0.15 5.71 -10.39
N LEU A 199 0.73 6.68 -10.67
CA LEU A 199 0.59 7.60 -11.79
C LEU A 199 0.50 6.88 -13.15
N PRO A 200 1.48 6.04 -13.57
CA PRO A 200 1.40 5.34 -14.84
C PRO A 200 0.22 4.36 -14.90
N ALA A 201 -0.13 3.73 -13.77
CA ALA A 201 -1.24 2.80 -13.70
C ALA A 201 -2.59 3.50 -13.92
N ILE A 202 -2.80 4.67 -13.28
CA ILE A 202 -4.01 5.49 -13.46
C ILE A 202 -4.12 5.99 -14.90
N ALA A 203 -3.02 6.49 -15.47
CA ALA A 203 -2.97 6.95 -16.84
C ALA A 203 -3.33 5.82 -17.83
N ALA A 204 -2.76 4.63 -17.63
CA ALA A 204 -3.07 3.46 -18.44
C ALA A 204 -4.53 3.03 -18.30
N TRP A 205 -5.06 3.03 -17.08
CA TRP A 205 -6.46 2.70 -16.82
C TRP A 205 -7.42 3.68 -17.50
N TRP A 206 -7.16 4.97 -17.37
CA TRP A 206 -7.97 6.01 -18.00
C TRP A 206 -8.00 5.88 -19.52
N ILE A 207 -6.83 5.67 -20.15
CA ILE A 207 -6.72 5.50 -21.61
C ILE A 207 -7.41 4.20 -22.05
N ALA A 208 -7.23 3.09 -21.31
CA ALA A 208 -7.82 1.80 -21.64
C ALA A 208 -9.35 1.81 -21.59
N VAL A 209 -9.95 2.64 -20.72
CA VAL A 209 -11.42 2.80 -20.67
C VAL A 209 -11.92 3.76 -21.74
N LYS A 210 -11.20 4.85 -21.99
CA LYS A 210 -11.61 5.87 -22.96
C LYS A 210 -11.51 5.39 -24.41
N TYR A 211 -10.48 4.59 -24.72
CA TYR A 211 -10.21 4.07 -26.04
C TYR A 211 -10.27 2.53 -26.01
N PRO A 212 -11.45 1.92 -26.26
CA PRO A 212 -11.66 0.47 -26.11
C PRO A 212 -11.06 -0.34 -27.27
N VAL A 213 -9.79 -0.08 -27.60
CA VAL A 213 -9.00 -0.96 -28.48
C VAL A 213 -8.68 -2.23 -27.65
N ARG A 214 -7.58 -2.83 -27.72
CA ARG A 214 -7.18 -3.93 -26.84
C ARG A 214 -6.78 -3.36 -25.46
N SER A 215 -7.55 -3.62 -24.40
CA SER A 215 -7.40 -3.02 -23.06
C SER A 215 -5.99 -3.13 -22.47
N TYR A 216 -5.20 -4.13 -22.87
CA TYR A 216 -3.83 -4.31 -22.38
C TYR A 216 -2.80 -3.39 -23.08
N LEU A 217 -3.10 -2.87 -24.28
CA LEU A 217 -2.15 -2.04 -25.04
C LEU A 217 -1.76 -0.74 -24.32
N PRO A 218 -2.69 0.06 -23.75
CA PRO A 218 -2.31 1.24 -22.97
C PRO A 218 -1.37 0.92 -21.81
N PHE A 219 -1.58 -0.19 -21.11
CA PHE A 219 -0.70 -0.62 -20.05
C PHE A 219 0.68 -1.00 -20.57
N LEU A 220 0.75 -1.79 -21.65
CA LEU A 220 2.01 -2.17 -22.27
C LEU A 220 2.82 -0.93 -22.71
N ILE A 221 2.18 0.01 -23.40
CA ILE A 221 2.85 1.22 -23.90
C ILE A 221 3.32 2.10 -22.75
N ILE A 222 2.43 2.44 -21.80
CA ILE A 222 2.75 3.36 -20.72
C ILE A 222 3.85 2.77 -19.81
N TYR A 223 3.77 1.49 -19.46
CA TYR A 223 4.81 0.86 -18.64
C TYR A 223 6.13 0.68 -19.39
N SER A 224 6.11 0.41 -20.70
CA SER A 224 7.33 0.43 -21.51
C SER A 224 7.98 1.81 -21.51
N VAL A 225 7.19 2.87 -21.71
CA VAL A 225 7.69 4.26 -21.61
C VAL A 225 8.20 4.57 -20.21
N ALA A 226 7.48 4.17 -19.16
CA ALA A 226 7.91 4.40 -17.78
C ALA A 226 9.23 3.68 -17.46
N ILE A 227 9.42 2.44 -17.92
CA ILE A 227 10.68 1.70 -17.77
C ILE A 227 11.80 2.37 -18.56
N LEU A 228 11.54 2.81 -19.77
CA LEU A 228 12.52 3.57 -20.55
C LEU A 228 12.90 4.86 -19.84
N CYS A 229 11.93 5.66 -19.38
CA CYS A 229 12.20 6.89 -18.62
C CYS A 229 12.98 6.60 -17.33
N PHE A 230 12.67 5.52 -16.62
CA PHE A 230 13.41 5.10 -15.43
C PHE A 230 14.89 4.88 -15.74
N PHE A 231 15.24 4.09 -16.76
CA PHE A 231 16.64 3.83 -17.10
C PHE A 231 17.30 5.00 -17.82
N PHE A 232 16.59 5.78 -18.63
CA PHE A 232 17.13 6.99 -19.24
C PHE A 232 17.45 8.10 -18.22
N SER A 233 16.80 8.08 -17.06
CA SER A 233 17.07 9.03 -15.98
C SER A 233 18.52 8.97 -15.47
N VAL A 234 19.27 7.89 -15.74
CA VAL A 234 20.70 7.76 -15.45
C VAL A 234 21.53 8.86 -16.15
N TYR A 235 21.09 9.31 -17.33
CA TYR A 235 21.77 10.35 -18.10
C TYR A 235 21.42 11.78 -17.67
N LEU A 236 20.49 11.92 -16.74
CA LEU A 236 20.13 13.21 -16.12
C LEU A 236 21.08 13.52 -14.94
N SER A 237 20.82 14.62 -14.24
CA SER A 237 21.58 14.92 -13.04
C SER A 237 21.42 13.82 -11.97
N PRO A 238 22.38 13.65 -11.04
CA PRO A 238 22.30 12.68 -9.95
C PRO A 238 20.98 12.77 -9.17
N ALA A 239 20.43 13.97 -9.02
CA ALA A 239 19.15 14.22 -8.36
C ALA A 239 17.96 13.52 -9.03
N PHE A 240 18.00 13.29 -10.34
CA PHE A 240 16.94 12.65 -11.11
C PHE A 240 17.27 11.21 -11.55
N ASN A 241 18.40 10.66 -11.11
CA ASN A 241 18.83 9.30 -11.44
C ASN A 241 18.03 8.28 -10.59
N LEU A 242 16.86 7.87 -11.10
CA LEU A 242 15.95 6.96 -10.39
C LEU A 242 16.57 5.58 -10.10
N PRO A 243 17.29 4.91 -11.02
CA PRO A 243 18.00 3.68 -10.72
C PRO A 243 19.02 3.82 -9.59
N LEU A 244 19.76 4.92 -9.54
CA LEU A 244 20.71 5.19 -8.46
C LEU A 244 20.00 5.38 -7.12
N LYS A 245 18.94 6.19 -7.09
CA LYS A 245 18.15 6.41 -5.86
C LYS A 245 17.58 5.11 -5.30
N LEU A 246 17.16 4.18 -6.17
CA LEU A 246 16.66 2.89 -5.71
C LEU A 246 17.80 2.01 -5.14
N ALA A 247 18.98 2.04 -5.75
CA ALA A 247 20.17 1.34 -5.24
C ALA A 247 20.63 1.94 -3.90
N GLU A 248 20.63 3.27 -3.77
CA GLU A 248 20.92 3.97 -2.51
C GLU A 248 19.91 3.60 -1.42
N LYS A 249 18.63 3.50 -1.76
CA LYS A 249 17.59 3.06 -0.82
C LYS A 249 17.80 1.63 -0.33
N GLN A 250 18.17 0.70 -1.22
CA GLN A 250 18.55 -0.65 -0.82
C GLN A 250 19.75 -0.60 0.13
N HIS A 251 20.78 0.19 -0.19
CA HIS A 251 21.97 0.32 0.63
C HIS A 251 21.67 0.90 2.03
N GLN A 252 20.77 1.90 2.11
CA GLN A 252 20.29 2.42 3.39
C GLN A 252 19.64 1.32 4.24
N PHE A 253 18.76 0.49 3.64
CA PHE A 253 18.16 -0.63 4.34
C PHE A 253 19.18 -1.69 4.77
N LEU A 254 20.20 -1.97 3.97
CA LEU A 254 21.24 -2.94 4.31
C LEU A 254 22.11 -2.49 5.50
N ASN A 255 22.21 -1.18 5.74
CA ASN A 255 22.95 -0.61 6.86
C ASN A 255 22.15 -0.57 8.17
N LEU A 256 20.83 -0.85 8.13
CA LEU A 256 20.00 -0.94 9.33
C LEU A 256 20.23 -2.27 10.04
N GLN A 257 20.28 -2.22 11.36
CA GLN A 257 20.33 -3.43 12.20
C GLN A 257 18.93 -4.00 12.38
N ALA A 258 18.78 -5.30 12.18
CA ALA A 258 17.55 -6.03 12.45
C ALA A 258 17.82 -7.47 12.88
N ASN A 259 16.89 -8.05 13.64
CA ASN A 259 16.99 -9.41 14.19
C ASN A 259 17.04 -10.50 13.11
N THR A 260 16.51 -10.24 11.93
CA THR A 260 16.52 -11.17 10.80
C THR A 260 16.72 -10.39 9.51
N VAL A 261 17.82 -10.68 8.82
CA VAL A 261 18.21 -10.02 7.56
C VAL A 261 18.31 -11.09 6.46
N LEU A 262 17.65 -10.83 5.32
CA LEU A 262 17.81 -11.61 4.11
C LEU A 262 19.05 -11.14 3.35
N GLN A 263 19.78 -12.08 2.79
CA GLN A 263 20.89 -11.73 1.89
C GLN A 263 20.33 -11.15 0.60
N LEU A 264 20.54 -9.86 0.38
CA LEU A 264 20.24 -9.18 -0.87
C LEU A 264 21.54 -8.97 -1.66
N THR A 265 21.49 -9.28 -2.94
CA THR A 265 22.56 -8.88 -3.87
C THR A 265 22.54 -7.36 -4.02
N PRO A 266 23.67 -6.66 -3.84
CA PRO A 266 23.74 -5.21 -4.01
C PRO A 266 23.26 -4.77 -5.39
N LEU A 267 22.29 -3.86 -5.43
CA LEU A 267 21.72 -3.32 -6.65
C LEU A 267 22.64 -2.24 -7.23
N GLN A 268 22.91 -2.34 -8.52
CA GLN A 268 23.63 -1.31 -9.26
C GLN A 268 22.65 -0.55 -10.19
N PRO A 269 22.88 0.73 -10.52
CA PRO A 269 21.98 1.53 -11.35
C PRO A 269 22.07 1.17 -12.85
N THR A 270 22.07 -0.13 -13.18
CA THR A 270 22.17 -0.65 -14.53
C THR A 270 21.07 -1.65 -14.83
N LEU A 271 20.53 -1.62 -16.06
CA LEU A 271 19.49 -2.57 -16.49
C LEU A 271 19.92 -4.03 -16.26
N LYS A 272 21.21 -4.34 -16.52
CA LYS A 272 21.76 -5.69 -16.31
C LYS A 272 21.62 -6.14 -14.84
N SER A 273 21.89 -5.26 -13.88
CA SER A 273 21.74 -5.56 -12.44
C SER A 273 20.29 -5.82 -12.08
N TYR A 274 19.37 -4.96 -12.53
CA TYR A 274 17.94 -5.13 -12.27
C TYR A 274 17.40 -6.45 -12.82
N VAL A 275 17.78 -6.81 -14.06
CA VAL A 275 17.35 -8.09 -14.66
C VAL A 275 17.96 -9.29 -13.94
N ALA A 276 19.22 -9.23 -13.56
CA ALA A 276 19.91 -10.32 -12.86
C ALA A 276 19.32 -10.57 -11.45
N ILE A 277 18.91 -9.50 -10.74
CA ILE A 277 18.36 -9.59 -9.38
C ILE A 277 16.84 -9.86 -9.39
N LEU A 278 16.16 -9.71 -10.52
CA LEU A 278 14.70 -9.90 -10.62
C LEU A 278 14.20 -11.23 -10.02
N PRO A 279 14.81 -12.41 -10.29
CA PRO A 279 14.38 -13.66 -9.67
C PRO A 279 14.47 -13.64 -8.15
N GLN A 280 15.52 -13.03 -7.58
CA GLN A 280 15.68 -12.87 -6.15
C GLN A 280 14.60 -11.96 -5.56
N ALA A 281 14.31 -10.82 -6.20
CA ALA A 281 13.28 -9.87 -5.78
C ALA A 281 11.88 -10.52 -5.77
N VAL A 282 11.54 -11.27 -6.82
CA VAL A 282 10.27 -12.03 -6.90
C VAL A 282 10.20 -13.06 -5.80
N ASN A 283 11.27 -13.83 -5.59
CA ASN A 283 11.32 -14.85 -4.55
C ASN A 283 11.08 -14.27 -3.16
N HIS A 284 11.72 -13.16 -2.83
CA HIS A 284 11.61 -12.53 -1.51
C HIS A 284 10.19 -12.06 -1.18
N VAL A 285 9.46 -11.56 -2.16
CA VAL A 285 8.13 -10.99 -1.92
C VAL A 285 7.02 -12.03 -1.99
N PHE A 286 7.11 -12.99 -2.93
CA PHE A 286 6.01 -13.90 -3.19
C PHE A 286 6.13 -15.25 -2.48
N LEU A 287 7.36 -15.74 -2.22
CA LEU A 287 7.57 -17.10 -1.74
C LEU A 287 8.03 -17.17 -0.27
N ARG A 288 8.56 -16.08 0.28
CA ARG A 288 9.03 -16.06 1.68
C ARG A 288 7.95 -15.57 2.64
N PRO A 289 7.97 -16.01 3.93
CA PRO A 289 8.97 -16.89 4.53
C PRO A 289 8.83 -18.35 4.12
N TYR A 290 9.93 -19.11 4.10
CA TYR A 290 9.94 -20.55 3.93
C TYR A 290 9.67 -21.28 5.27
N VAL A 291 9.34 -22.58 5.20
CA VAL A 291 9.15 -23.43 6.38
C VAL A 291 10.38 -23.40 7.31
N THR A 292 11.57 -23.34 6.73
CA THR A 292 12.84 -23.28 7.48
C THR A 292 13.09 -21.93 8.18
N GLU A 293 12.33 -20.91 7.83
CA GLU A 293 12.45 -19.53 8.36
C GLU A 293 11.45 -19.22 9.48
N LEU A 294 10.63 -20.20 9.87
CA LEU A 294 9.56 -20.03 10.88
C LEU A 294 10.13 -19.99 12.30
N LYS A 295 10.60 -18.82 12.73
CA LYS A 295 11.21 -18.62 14.06
C LYS A 295 10.29 -17.91 15.05
N SER A 296 9.15 -17.38 14.61
CA SER A 296 8.22 -16.62 15.46
C SER A 296 6.77 -16.83 15.01
N PRO A 297 5.78 -16.56 15.90
CA PRO A 297 4.36 -16.61 15.52
C PRO A 297 4.03 -15.73 14.30
N PHE A 298 4.69 -14.57 14.16
CA PHE A 298 4.51 -13.69 13.00
C PHE A 298 4.99 -14.32 11.70
N HIS A 299 6.10 -15.08 11.74
CA HIS A 299 6.57 -15.83 10.56
C HIS A 299 5.58 -16.95 10.19
N ILE A 300 4.97 -17.61 11.15
CA ILE A 300 3.95 -18.66 10.90
C ILE A 300 2.71 -18.04 10.24
N MET A 301 2.22 -16.89 10.75
CA MET A 301 1.10 -16.16 10.15
C MET A 301 1.41 -15.71 8.72
N ALA A 302 2.59 -15.16 8.49
CA ALA A 302 3.03 -14.73 7.16
C ALA A 302 3.15 -15.91 6.19
N PHE A 303 3.67 -17.05 6.63
CA PHE A 303 3.73 -18.27 5.84
C PHE A 303 2.34 -18.81 5.47
N GLY A 304 1.42 -18.85 6.44
CA GLY A 304 0.02 -19.22 6.20
C GLY A 304 -0.66 -18.31 5.16
N GLU A 305 -0.37 -17.00 5.21
CA GLU A 305 -0.86 -16.07 4.20
C GLU A 305 -0.26 -16.33 2.81
N VAL A 306 1.04 -16.64 2.72
CA VAL A 306 1.67 -17.01 1.44
C VAL A 306 1.00 -18.28 0.86
N LEU A 307 0.75 -19.29 1.67
CA LEU A 307 0.04 -20.50 1.22
C LEU A 307 -1.39 -20.17 0.75
N LEU A 308 -2.11 -19.31 1.47
CA LEU A 308 -3.45 -18.86 1.08
C LEU A 308 -3.42 -18.14 -0.27
N ILE A 309 -2.46 -17.24 -0.48
CA ILE A 309 -2.28 -16.51 -1.74
C ILE A 309 -2.01 -17.50 -2.88
N MET A 310 -1.07 -18.44 -2.69
CA MET A 310 -0.76 -19.47 -3.68
C MET A 310 -1.99 -20.33 -4.02
N LEU A 311 -2.78 -20.70 -3.01
CA LEU A 311 -4.01 -21.45 -3.20
C LEU A 311 -5.03 -20.66 -4.04
N ILE A 312 -5.23 -19.36 -3.74
CA ILE A 312 -6.13 -18.51 -4.50
C ILE A 312 -5.66 -18.42 -5.97
N PHE A 313 -4.37 -18.23 -6.21
CA PHE A 313 -3.79 -18.23 -7.55
C PHE A 313 -4.06 -19.53 -8.30
N LEU A 314 -3.76 -20.67 -7.68
CA LEU A 314 -3.98 -21.99 -8.27
C LEU A 314 -5.46 -22.21 -8.62
N LEU A 315 -6.35 -21.90 -7.69
CA LEU A 315 -7.81 -22.03 -7.89
C LEU A 315 -8.29 -21.07 -9.00
N ALA A 316 -7.76 -19.87 -9.10
CA ALA A 316 -8.09 -18.91 -10.16
C ALA A 316 -7.65 -19.43 -11.54
N VAL A 317 -6.42 -19.95 -11.65
CA VAL A 317 -5.90 -20.56 -12.89
C VAL A 317 -6.78 -21.74 -13.33
N VAL A 318 -7.08 -22.65 -12.40
CA VAL A 318 -7.95 -23.81 -12.69
C VAL A 318 -9.37 -23.39 -13.06
N SER A 319 -9.92 -22.39 -12.36
CA SER A 319 -11.28 -21.90 -12.59
C SER A 319 -11.44 -21.17 -13.92
N ALA A 320 -10.49 -20.35 -14.29
CA ALA A 320 -10.53 -19.56 -15.53
C ALA A 320 -10.06 -20.32 -16.77
N GLY A 321 -9.16 -21.28 -16.59
CA GLY A 321 -8.59 -22.11 -17.66
C GLY A 321 -8.04 -21.22 -18.80
N ARG A 322 -8.37 -21.59 -20.04
CA ARG A 322 -7.89 -20.87 -21.25
C ARG A 322 -8.40 -19.42 -21.36
N GLN A 323 -9.46 -19.06 -20.63
CA GLN A 323 -10.05 -17.72 -20.68
C GLN A 323 -9.41 -16.74 -19.66
N MET A 324 -8.46 -17.22 -18.85
CA MET A 324 -7.82 -16.43 -17.81
C MET A 324 -7.29 -15.08 -18.31
N LEU A 325 -6.52 -15.09 -19.39
CA LEU A 325 -5.91 -13.86 -19.94
C LEU A 325 -6.98 -12.86 -20.44
N GLN A 326 -8.05 -13.35 -21.04
CA GLN A 326 -9.15 -12.50 -21.52
C GLN A 326 -9.92 -11.88 -20.33
N GLN A 327 -10.16 -12.64 -19.27
CA GLN A 327 -10.88 -12.15 -18.10
C GLN A 327 -10.04 -11.16 -17.28
N ILE A 328 -8.72 -11.39 -17.15
CA ILE A 328 -7.80 -10.47 -16.48
C ILE A 328 -7.58 -9.18 -17.28
N ALA A 329 -7.73 -9.23 -18.62
CA ALA A 329 -7.52 -8.08 -19.50
C ALA A 329 -8.55 -6.93 -19.32
N GLN A 330 -9.44 -6.99 -18.33
CA GLN A 330 -10.29 -5.85 -17.97
C GLN A 330 -9.45 -4.69 -17.44
N PRO A 331 -9.72 -3.43 -17.86
CA PRO A 331 -8.90 -2.27 -17.48
C PRO A 331 -8.68 -2.10 -15.98
N PHE A 332 -9.72 -2.30 -15.17
CA PHE A 332 -9.61 -2.20 -13.71
C PHE A 332 -8.72 -3.30 -13.10
N TYR A 333 -8.81 -4.54 -13.60
CA TYR A 333 -7.97 -5.62 -13.11
C TYR A 333 -6.51 -5.43 -13.49
N LEU A 334 -6.25 -4.99 -14.74
CA LEU A 334 -4.90 -4.64 -15.17
C LEU A 334 -4.31 -3.50 -14.33
N PHE A 335 -5.11 -2.46 -14.04
CA PHE A 335 -4.69 -1.39 -13.13
C PHE A 335 -4.24 -1.94 -11.78
N LEU A 336 -5.08 -2.76 -11.11
CA LEU A 336 -4.74 -3.33 -9.80
C LEU A 336 -3.50 -4.22 -9.86
N ILE A 337 -3.37 -5.07 -10.88
CA ILE A 337 -2.22 -5.96 -11.07
C ILE A 337 -0.95 -5.14 -11.29
N MET A 338 -0.99 -4.12 -12.14
CA MET A 338 0.20 -3.32 -12.45
C MET A 338 0.67 -2.51 -11.24
N VAL A 339 -0.26 -1.92 -10.46
CA VAL A 339 0.09 -1.26 -9.18
C VAL A 339 0.70 -2.28 -8.22
N ALA A 340 0.07 -3.44 -8.06
CA ALA A 340 0.56 -4.48 -7.15
C ALA A 340 1.95 -4.98 -7.56
N LEU A 341 2.16 -5.35 -8.82
CA LEU A 341 3.45 -5.85 -9.29
C LEU A 341 4.55 -4.80 -9.15
N SER A 342 4.28 -3.54 -9.50
CA SER A 342 5.26 -2.46 -9.35
C SER A 342 5.70 -2.27 -7.90
N GLY A 343 4.74 -2.23 -6.95
CA GLY A 343 5.05 -2.07 -5.54
C GLY A 343 5.74 -3.30 -4.94
N LEU A 344 5.27 -4.50 -5.28
CA LEU A 344 5.86 -5.75 -4.80
C LEU A 344 7.29 -5.94 -5.31
N LEU A 345 7.56 -5.66 -6.59
CA LEU A 345 8.91 -5.73 -7.14
C LEU A 345 9.85 -4.72 -6.47
N LEU A 346 9.39 -3.49 -6.25
CA LEU A 346 10.18 -2.48 -5.58
C LEU A 346 10.56 -2.92 -4.15
N ILE A 347 9.62 -3.48 -3.38
CA ILE A 347 9.89 -4.05 -2.06
C ILE A 347 10.93 -5.18 -2.16
N GLY A 348 10.77 -6.09 -3.13
CA GLY A 348 11.69 -7.21 -3.33
C GLY A 348 13.11 -6.80 -3.70
N TYR A 349 13.28 -5.68 -4.41
CA TYR A 349 14.59 -5.13 -4.73
C TYR A 349 15.27 -4.44 -3.56
N THR A 350 14.50 -3.82 -2.64
CA THR A 350 15.07 -2.89 -1.68
C THR A 350 15.05 -3.38 -0.23
N VAL A 351 14.08 -4.17 0.18
CA VAL A 351 13.84 -4.48 1.60
C VAL A 351 14.42 -5.83 2.00
N PRO A 352 15.44 -5.87 2.89
CA PRO A 352 16.07 -7.12 3.34
C PRO A 352 15.39 -7.75 4.57
N PHE A 353 14.36 -7.14 5.15
CA PHE A 353 13.77 -7.58 6.42
C PHE A 353 12.44 -8.29 6.20
N PRO A 354 12.29 -9.58 6.57
CA PRO A 354 11.05 -10.33 6.36
C PRO A 354 9.82 -9.65 6.99
N GLY A 355 9.95 -9.09 8.19
CA GLY A 355 8.87 -8.36 8.86
C GLY A 355 8.43 -7.11 8.11
N ALA A 356 9.38 -6.32 7.61
CA ALA A 356 9.10 -5.13 6.80
C ALA A 356 8.51 -5.51 5.43
N ILE A 357 8.96 -6.61 4.81
CA ILE A 357 8.36 -7.12 3.57
C ILE A 357 6.88 -7.44 3.78
N VAL A 358 6.52 -8.17 4.86
CA VAL A 358 5.12 -8.51 5.16
C VAL A 358 4.28 -7.26 5.40
N ARG A 359 4.81 -6.28 6.10
CA ARG A 359 4.14 -5.00 6.37
C ARG A 359 3.92 -4.21 5.07
N TYR A 360 4.97 -3.98 4.29
CA TYR A 360 4.88 -3.14 3.09
C TYR A 360 4.08 -3.79 1.96
N LYS A 361 4.11 -5.12 1.82
CA LYS A 361 3.32 -5.82 0.80
C LYS A 361 1.82 -5.85 1.12
N ALA A 362 1.39 -5.60 2.35
CA ALA A 362 0.01 -5.75 2.81
C ALA A 362 -1.00 -4.98 1.92
N LEU A 363 -0.69 -3.75 1.53
CA LEU A 363 -1.52 -2.96 0.61
C LEU A 363 -1.60 -3.59 -0.78
N TYR A 364 -0.47 -3.98 -1.34
CA TYR A 364 -0.35 -4.47 -2.72
C TYR A 364 -0.94 -5.86 -2.91
N ILE A 365 -0.90 -6.69 -1.87
CA ILE A 365 -1.50 -8.04 -1.92
C ILE A 365 -3.02 -7.96 -2.05
N VAL A 366 -3.68 -7.02 -1.39
CA VAL A 366 -5.12 -6.80 -1.58
C VAL A 366 -5.43 -6.47 -3.04
N PHE A 367 -4.65 -5.58 -3.66
CA PHE A 367 -4.82 -5.23 -5.07
C PHE A 367 -4.60 -6.42 -6.00
N LEU A 368 -3.56 -7.22 -5.71
CA LEU A 368 -3.26 -8.41 -6.49
C LEU A 368 -4.36 -9.47 -6.42
N LEU A 369 -4.92 -9.71 -5.23
CA LEU A 369 -5.91 -10.78 -5.02
C LEU A 369 -7.29 -10.46 -5.61
N ILE A 370 -7.73 -9.21 -5.62
CA ILE A 370 -9.05 -8.82 -6.15
C ILE A 370 -9.31 -9.38 -7.57
N PRO A 371 -8.43 -9.18 -8.58
CA PRO A 371 -8.62 -9.74 -9.91
C PRO A 371 -8.67 -11.27 -9.93
N PHE A 372 -7.85 -11.95 -9.12
CA PHE A 372 -7.82 -13.42 -9.11
C PHE A 372 -9.06 -14.03 -8.45
N ILE A 373 -9.60 -13.37 -7.43
CA ILE A 373 -10.89 -13.78 -6.83
C ILE A 373 -12.05 -13.60 -7.82
N ALA A 374 -11.99 -12.60 -8.69
CA ALA A 374 -12.96 -12.41 -9.74
C ALA A 374 -13.02 -13.58 -10.73
N LEU A 375 -11.90 -14.29 -10.93
CA LEU A 375 -11.80 -15.45 -11.80
C LEU A 375 -12.41 -16.74 -11.20
N LEU A 376 -12.60 -16.79 -9.88
CA LEU A 376 -13.14 -17.97 -9.22
C LEU A 376 -14.58 -18.22 -9.65
N LYS A 377 -14.89 -19.46 -10.06
CA LYS A 377 -16.26 -19.87 -10.36
C LYS A 377 -17.08 -19.86 -9.09
N ARG A 378 -18.31 -19.33 -9.18
CA ARG A 378 -19.26 -19.36 -8.06
C ARG A 378 -19.48 -20.81 -7.64
N VAL A 379 -19.20 -21.13 -6.38
CA VAL A 379 -19.65 -22.39 -5.77
C VAL A 379 -21.17 -22.38 -5.85
N LYS A 380 -21.76 -23.20 -6.70
CA LYS A 380 -23.20 -23.40 -6.74
C LYS A 380 -23.60 -24.03 -5.39
N ASN A 381 -24.22 -23.25 -4.51
CA ASN A 381 -24.92 -23.82 -3.37
C ASN A 381 -25.98 -24.77 -3.94
N LYS A 382 -25.76 -26.08 -3.84
CA LYS A 382 -26.79 -27.10 -3.98
C LYS A 382 -27.77 -26.98 -2.81
N LYS A 383 -28.64 -25.97 -2.84
CA LYS A 383 -29.84 -25.88 -1.99
C LYS A 383 -30.99 -25.49 -2.89
N SER A 384 -31.54 -26.47 -3.56
CA SER A 384 -32.96 -26.59 -3.92
C SER A 384 -33.18 -28.00 -4.51
N ILE A 385 -33.10 -28.99 -3.64
CA ILE A 385 -33.83 -30.24 -3.81
C ILE A 385 -34.58 -30.33 -2.48
N ASN A 386 -35.75 -29.79 -2.50
CA ASN A 386 -37.03 -30.31 -2.00
C ASN A 386 -38.06 -29.18 -2.00
#